data_b21e4893741bb9e7c59d77ec7e89e1bd
#
_entry.id   b21e4893741bb9e7c59d77ec7e89e1bd
#
_cell.length_a   1.000
_cell.length_b   1.000
_cell.length_c   1.000
_cell.angle_alpha   90.00
_cell.angle_beta   90.00
_cell.angle_gamma   90.00
#
_symmetry.space_group_name_H-M   'P 1'
#
loop_
_entity.id
_entity.type
_entity.pdbx_description
1 polymer ?
#
loop_
_entity_poly.entity_id
_entity_poly.type
_entity_poly.pdbx_seq_one_letter_code
_entity_poly.pdbx_strand_id
1 'polypeptide(L)'
;MNRNNAYYLDTNIIVYYLFDKNIDDNLNNNVLELLSDPSNFFYTSYVAVKEVIHLLKQERIKLSNQQRNKTILNLLDEARIIISPVTKEHLSVYETLSYAQGHNDPNDMLMMAQSISDKIPIISSDKYFKYYIEQGLQFVFNKR
;
A
#
# COMPACT_ATOMS: atom_id res chain seq x y z
N MET A 1 8.68 20.59 1.82
CA MET A 1 8.32 19.37 1.11
C MET A 1 6.81 19.32 0.92
N ASN A 2 6.37 19.18 -0.32
CA ASN A 2 4.94 19.14 -0.62
C ASN A 2 4.41 17.72 -0.43
N ARG A 3 3.73 17.46 0.70
CA ARG A 3 3.19 16.14 1.02
C ARG A 3 1.97 15.77 0.17
N ASN A 4 1.44 16.71 -0.64
CA ASN A 4 0.30 16.44 -1.52
C ASN A 4 0.63 15.44 -2.63
N ASN A 5 1.93 15.15 -2.84
CA ASN A 5 2.40 14.23 -3.87
C ASN A 5 2.88 12.90 -3.28
N ALA A 6 2.54 12.60 -2.04
CA ALA A 6 2.95 11.37 -1.36
C ALA A 6 1.75 10.44 -1.18
N TYR A 7 1.97 9.14 -1.34
CA TYR A 7 0.93 8.12 -1.22
C TYR A 7 1.48 6.88 -0.54
N TYR A 8 0.68 6.28 0.34
CA TYR A 8 0.93 4.94 0.84
C TYR A 8 0.32 3.92 -0.12
N LEU A 9 1.00 2.82 -0.34
CA LEU A 9 0.51 1.72 -1.18
C LEU A 9 0.14 0.53 -0.29
N ASP A 10 -1.10 0.07 -0.41
CA ASP A 10 -1.54 -1.17 0.22
C ASP A 10 -0.93 -2.37 -0.50
N THR A 11 -0.93 -3.52 0.16
CA THR A 11 -0.36 -4.77 -0.37
C THR A 11 -0.86 -5.08 -1.78
N ASN A 12 -2.18 -4.98 -2.01
CA ASN A 12 -2.76 -5.33 -3.31
C ASN A 12 -2.23 -4.44 -4.44
N ILE A 13 -1.98 -3.16 -4.16
CA ILE A 13 -1.44 -2.24 -5.16
C ILE A 13 0.00 -2.63 -5.53
N ILE A 14 0.81 -2.98 -4.53
CA ILE A 14 2.19 -3.43 -4.77
C ILE A 14 2.18 -4.70 -5.63
N VAL A 15 1.30 -5.64 -5.31
CA VAL A 15 1.19 -6.90 -6.06
C VAL A 15 0.82 -6.63 -7.52
N TYR A 16 -0.20 -5.80 -7.76
CA TYR A 16 -0.60 -5.48 -9.13
C TYR A 16 0.48 -4.73 -9.90
N TYR A 17 1.17 -3.82 -9.23
CA TYR A 17 2.16 -2.97 -9.89
C TYR A 17 3.46 -3.70 -10.21
N LEU A 18 3.95 -4.54 -9.31
CA LEU A 18 5.26 -5.19 -9.45
C LEU A 18 5.20 -6.60 -10.02
N PHE A 19 4.09 -7.33 -9.82
CA PHE A 19 4.05 -8.76 -10.13
C PHE A 19 2.96 -9.17 -11.11
N ASP A 20 2.05 -8.26 -11.46
CA ASP A 20 0.96 -8.60 -12.37
C ASP A 20 1.39 -8.39 -13.82
N LYS A 21 1.20 -9.42 -14.65
CA LYS A 21 1.50 -9.33 -16.08
C LYS A 21 0.47 -8.47 -16.81
N ASN A 22 -0.72 -8.36 -16.25
CA ASN A 22 -1.84 -7.60 -16.82
C ASN A 22 -2.16 -6.41 -15.91
N ILE A 23 -1.17 -5.55 -15.73
CA ILE A 23 -1.26 -4.40 -14.84
C ILE A 23 -2.48 -3.53 -15.13
N ASP A 24 -2.82 -3.36 -16.42
CA ASP A 24 -3.94 -2.53 -16.85
C ASP A 24 -5.30 -3.11 -16.46
N ASP A 25 -5.38 -4.42 -16.20
CA ASP A 25 -6.62 -5.08 -15.79
C ASP A 25 -6.92 -4.86 -14.30
N ASN A 26 -5.90 -4.62 -13.49
CA ASN A 26 -6.03 -4.55 -12.03
C ASN A 26 -5.82 -3.16 -11.46
N LEU A 27 -5.13 -2.28 -12.17
CA LEU A 27 -4.95 -0.89 -11.76
C LEU A 27 -5.79 0.01 -12.67
N ASN A 28 -6.64 0.84 -12.07
CA ASN A 28 -7.44 1.77 -12.88
C ASN A 28 -6.59 2.92 -13.42
N ASN A 29 -7.12 3.67 -14.38
CA ASN A 29 -6.37 4.72 -15.06
C ASN A 29 -5.86 5.80 -14.11
N ASN A 30 -6.67 6.18 -13.12
CA ASN A 30 -6.28 7.19 -12.15
C ASN A 30 -5.05 6.74 -11.35
N VAL A 31 -5.08 5.49 -10.86
CA VAL A 31 -3.96 4.94 -10.09
C VAL A 31 -2.72 4.76 -10.97
N LEU A 32 -2.90 4.30 -12.21
CA LEU A 32 -1.78 4.19 -13.15
C LEU A 32 -1.11 5.55 -13.40
N GLU A 33 -1.91 6.59 -13.56
CA GLU A 33 -1.38 7.95 -13.74
C GLU A 33 -0.58 8.39 -12.50
N LEU A 34 -1.10 8.13 -11.31
CA LEU A 34 -0.39 8.47 -10.07
C LEU A 34 0.94 7.73 -9.98
N LEU A 35 0.94 6.42 -10.25
CA LEU A 35 2.15 5.59 -10.17
C LEU A 35 3.18 5.96 -11.24
N SER A 36 2.73 6.48 -12.37
CA SER A 36 3.60 6.84 -13.49
C SER A 36 4.17 8.23 -13.38
N ASP A 37 3.66 9.07 -12.49
CA ASP A 37 4.11 10.46 -12.33
C ASP A 37 5.39 10.49 -11.51
N PRO A 38 6.53 10.90 -12.09
CA PRO A 38 7.81 10.90 -11.37
C PRO A 38 7.89 11.94 -10.25
N SER A 39 6.94 12.88 -10.18
CA SER A 39 6.89 13.85 -9.09
C SER A 39 6.25 13.30 -7.82
N ASN A 40 5.60 12.13 -7.88
CA ASN A 40 4.98 11.51 -6.73
C ASN A 40 5.95 10.65 -5.94
N PHE A 41 5.74 10.61 -4.62
CA PHE A 41 6.50 9.78 -3.70
C PHE A 41 5.62 8.65 -3.18
N PHE A 42 6.16 7.43 -3.16
CA PHE A 42 5.40 6.26 -2.72
C PHE A 42 6.04 5.63 -1.50
N TYR A 43 5.19 5.33 -0.53
CA TYR A 43 5.56 4.68 0.72
C TYR A 43 4.75 3.41 0.88
N THR A 44 5.25 2.49 1.66
CA THR A 44 4.49 1.34 2.09
C THR A 44 4.89 0.97 3.51
N SER A 45 4.11 0.09 4.13
CA SER A 45 4.36 -0.38 5.50
C SER A 45 5.18 -1.67 5.48
N TYR A 46 5.91 -1.94 6.57
CA TYR A 46 6.47 -3.26 6.86
C TYR A 46 5.43 -4.35 6.69
N VAL A 47 4.20 -4.06 7.11
CA VAL A 47 3.10 -5.02 7.07
C VAL A 47 2.83 -5.46 5.65
N ALA A 48 2.76 -4.50 4.72
CA ALA A 48 2.55 -4.79 3.31
C ALA A 48 3.72 -5.59 2.73
N VAL A 49 4.96 -5.23 3.07
CA VAL A 49 6.15 -5.94 2.59
C VAL A 49 6.14 -7.38 3.10
N LYS A 50 5.83 -7.58 4.36
CA LYS A 50 5.72 -8.91 4.96
C LYS A 50 4.68 -9.76 4.23
N GLU A 51 3.51 -9.17 3.93
CA GLU A 51 2.45 -9.87 3.20
C GLU A 51 2.90 -10.27 1.79
N VAL A 52 3.59 -9.38 1.08
CA VAL A 52 4.11 -9.67 -0.27
C VAL A 52 5.10 -10.84 -0.22
N ILE A 53 6.03 -10.81 0.74
CA ILE A 53 6.99 -11.91 0.93
C ILE A 53 6.25 -13.22 1.22
N HIS A 54 5.23 -13.17 2.07
CA HIS A 54 4.42 -14.35 2.41
C HIS A 54 3.72 -14.92 1.17
N LEU A 55 3.16 -14.05 0.32
CA LEU A 55 2.52 -14.48 -0.93
C LEU A 55 3.51 -15.17 -1.88
N LEU A 56 4.75 -14.68 -1.94
CA LEU A 56 5.80 -15.32 -2.73
C LEU A 56 6.17 -16.69 -2.16
N LYS A 57 6.29 -16.82 -0.84
CA LYS A 57 6.59 -18.08 -0.18
C LYS A 57 5.49 -19.12 -0.40
N GLN A 58 4.25 -18.67 -0.49
CA GLN A 58 3.09 -19.54 -0.78
C GLN A 58 2.89 -19.79 -2.26
N GLU A 59 3.73 -19.23 -3.11
CA GLU A 59 3.64 -19.35 -4.57
C GLU A 59 2.32 -18.79 -5.14
N ARG A 60 1.68 -17.87 -4.42
CA ARG A 60 0.46 -17.19 -4.87
C ARG A 60 0.76 -16.04 -5.83
N ILE A 61 1.96 -15.49 -5.74
CA ILE A 61 2.53 -14.56 -6.73
C ILE A 61 3.91 -15.10 -7.12
N LYS A 62 4.38 -14.74 -8.31
CA LYS A 62 5.63 -15.26 -8.85
C LYS A 62 6.50 -14.13 -9.39
N LEU A 63 7.81 -14.30 -9.21
CA LEU A 63 8.78 -13.41 -9.84
C LEU A 63 8.82 -13.70 -11.34
N SER A 64 8.91 -12.64 -12.14
CA SER A 64 9.17 -12.77 -13.57
C SER A 64 10.63 -13.21 -13.80
N ASN A 65 10.97 -13.58 -15.04
CA ASN A 65 12.36 -13.92 -15.37
C ASN A 65 13.32 -12.78 -15.08
N GLN A 66 12.88 -11.53 -15.27
CA GLN A 66 13.69 -10.35 -15.00
C GLN A 66 13.89 -10.10 -13.50
N GLN A 67 12.97 -10.60 -12.67
CA GLN A 67 12.99 -10.41 -11.22
C GLN A 67 13.64 -11.57 -10.47
N ARG A 68 13.96 -12.67 -11.15
CA ARG A 68 14.28 -13.97 -10.54
C ARG A 68 15.42 -13.93 -9.52
N ASN A 69 16.42 -13.07 -9.74
CA ASN A 69 17.58 -12.97 -8.86
C ASN A 69 17.53 -11.75 -7.94
N LYS A 70 16.36 -11.13 -7.82
CA LYS A 70 16.18 -9.93 -7.01
C LYS A 70 15.39 -10.23 -5.76
N THR A 71 15.70 -9.55 -4.68
CA THR A 71 14.91 -9.60 -3.45
C THR A 71 13.74 -8.63 -3.55
N ILE A 72 12.75 -8.82 -2.69
CA ILE A 72 11.62 -7.87 -2.60
C ILE A 72 12.13 -6.47 -2.28
N LEU A 73 13.11 -6.37 -1.38
CA LEU A 73 13.65 -5.05 -1.02
C LEU A 73 14.31 -4.36 -2.22
N ASN A 74 15.02 -5.12 -3.06
CA ASN A 74 15.60 -4.59 -4.30
C ASN A 74 14.50 -4.12 -5.26
N LEU A 75 13.43 -4.89 -5.41
CA LEU A 75 12.33 -4.55 -6.32
C LEU A 75 11.61 -3.28 -5.87
N LEU A 76 11.40 -3.12 -4.57
CA LEU A 76 10.80 -1.90 -4.02
C LEU A 76 11.70 -0.69 -4.25
N ASP A 77 13.01 -0.86 -4.03
CA ASP A 77 14.00 0.19 -4.26
C ASP A 77 14.00 0.66 -5.72
N GLU A 78 14.03 -0.29 -6.65
CA GLU A 78 14.00 0.01 -8.08
C GLU A 78 12.71 0.73 -8.48
N ALA A 79 11.60 0.39 -7.85
CA ALA A 79 10.31 1.03 -8.08
C ALA A 79 10.16 2.35 -7.33
N ARG A 80 11.17 2.73 -6.54
CA ARG A 80 11.18 3.95 -5.72
C ARG A 80 10.05 3.96 -4.68
N ILE A 81 9.74 2.79 -4.12
CA ILE A 81 8.78 2.64 -3.02
C ILE A 81 9.57 2.58 -1.72
N ILE A 82 9.32 3.53 -0.84
CA ILE A 82 10.01 3.68 0.43
C ILE A 82 9.26 2.90 1.51
N ILE A 83 9.96 2.05 2.24
CA ILE A 83 9.36 1.32 3.36
C ILE A 83 9.38 2.22 4.59
N SER A 84 8.20 2.58 5.06
CA SER A 84 8.03 3.41 6.24
C SER A 84 7.95 2.54 7.50
N PRO A 85 8.82 2.75 8.48
CA PRO A 85 8.75 1.98 9.72
C PRO A 85 7.53 2.39 10.55
N VAL A 86 7.05 1.46 11.37
CA VAL A 86 5.99 1.74 12.33
C VAL A 86 6.60 2.50 13.50
N THR A 87 6.05 3.66 13.81
CA THR A 87 6.52 4.51 14.90
C THR A 87 5.56 4.48 16.08
N LYS A 88 5.98 5.08 17.18
CA LYS A 88 5.15 5.26 18.37
C LYS A 88 3.89 6.07 18.04
N GLU A 89 4.02 7.08 17.18
CA GLU A 89 2.90 7.92 16.75
C GLU A 89 1.88 7.10 15.97
N HIS A 90 2.35 6.20 15.12
CA HIS A 90 1.48 5.28 14.39
C HIS A 90 0.70 4.38 15.33
N LEU A 91 1.35 3.85 16.36
CA LEU A 91 0.68 2.99 17.35
C LEU A 91 -0.34 3.76 18.17
N SER A 92 -0.09 5.04 18.47
CA SER A 92 -1.08 5.89 19.13
C SER A 92 -2.35 6.04 18.32
N VAL A 93 -2.23 6.24 17.02
CA VAL A 93 -3.39 6.32 16.12
C VAL A 93 -4.07 4.95 16.02
N TYR A 94 -3.29 3.89 15.87
CA TYR A 94 -3.81 2.52 15.81
C TYR A 94 -4.69 2.19 17.02
N GLU A 95 -4.27 2.58 18.21
CA GLU A 95 -5.01 2.35 19.45
C GLU A 95 -6.38 3.04 19.44
N THR A 96 -6.48 4.21 18.80
CA THR A 96 -7.72 4.99 18.76
C THR A 96 -8.68 4.59 17.65
N LEU A 97 -8.21 3.84 16.64
CA LEU A 97 -9.06 3.41 15.53
C LEU A 97 -10.07 2.37 16.00
N SER A 98 -11.32 2.54 15.56
CA SER A 98 -12.38 1.58 15.83
C SER A 98 -12.64 0.74 14.58
N TYR A 99 -12.91 -0.55 14.77
CA TYR A 99 -13.30 -1.42 13.65
C TYR A 99 -14.61 -0.94 13.04
N ALA A 100 -14.70 -1.00 11.72
CA ALA A 100 -15.86 -0.52 10.98
C ALA A 100 -16.43 -1.63 10.08
N GLN A 101 -17.77 -1.75 10.04
CA GLN A 101 -18.49 -2.60 9.08
C GLN A 101 -18.05 -4.07 9.10
N GLY A 102 -17.70 -4.61 10.27
CA GLY A 102 -17.24 -5.99 10.39
C GLY A 102 -15.81 -6.22 9.92
N HIS A 103 -15.13 -5.20 9.48
CA HIS A 103 -13.72 -5.24 9.10
C HIS A 103 -12.87 -5.29 10.36
N ASN A 104 -12.00 -6.29 10.47
CA ASN A 104 -11.21 -6.49 11.68
C ASN A 104 -9.77 -6.96 11.39
N ASP A 105 -9.25 -6.64 10.22
CA ASP A 105 -7.88 -7.03 9.87
C ASP A 105 -6.89 -6.08 10.56
N PRO A 106 -6.10 -6.58 11.53
CA PRO A 106 -5.17 -5.72 12.26
C PRO A 106 -4.05 -5.16 11.36
N ASN A 107 -3.66 -5.87 10.32
CA ASN A 107 -2.65 -5.38 9.38
C ASN A 107 -3.15 -4.18 8.60
N ASP A 108 -4.39 -4.25 8.09
CA ASP A 108 -5.01 -3.12 7.40
C ASP A 108 -5.16 -1.93 8.34
N MET A 109 -5.59 -2.19 9.59
CA MET A 109 -5.76 -1.15 10.58
C MET A 109 -4.44 -0.43 10.88
N LEU A 110 -3.34 -1.17 10.95
CA LEU A 110 -2.03 -0.55 11.20
C LEU A 110 -1.58 0.29 10.01
N MET A 111 -1.77 -0.19 8.79
CA MET A 111 -1.45 0.60 7.59
C MET A 111 -2.29 1.89 7.52
N MET A 112 -3.57 1.81 7.85
CA MET A 112 -4.42 2.99 7.92
C MET A 112 -3.96 3.96 9.01
N ALA A 113 -3.51 3.44 10.14
CA ALA A 113 -2.97 4.28 11.21
C ALA A 113 -1.72 5.04 10.77
N GLN A 114 -0.84 4.39 10.01
CA GLN A 114 0.33 5.06 9.44
C GLN A 114 -0.08 6.19 8.49
N SER A 115 -1.03 5.89 7.60
CA SER A 115 -1.55 6.86 6.63
C SER A 115 -2.17 8.08 7.34
N ILE A 116 -3.01 7.83 8.34
CA ILE A 116 -3.67 8.88 9.10
C ILE A 116 -2.66 9.74 9.86
N SER A 117 -1.74 9.09 10.59
CA SER A 117 -0.74 9.77 11.41
C SER A 117 0.18 10.64 10.56
N ASP A 118 0.62 10.12 9.42
CA ASP A 118 1.53 10.83 8.52
C ASP A 118 0.82 11.81 7.60
N LYS A 119 -0.52 11.78 7.58
CA LYS A 119 -1.36 12.60 6.69
C LYS A 119 -1.02 12.39 5.22
N ILE A 120 -0.83 11.14 4.88
CA ILE A 120 -0.50 10.70 3.52
C ILE A 120 -1.61 9.76 3.06
N PRO A 121 -2.29 10.04 1.93
CA PRO A 121 -3.35 9.17 1.43
C PRO A 121 -2.86 7.76 1.14
N ILE A 122 -3.72 6.78 1.35
CA ILE A 122 -3.43 5.38 1.00
C ILE A 122 -4.20 4.98 -0.25
N ILE A 123 -3.52 4.29 -1.16
CA ILE A 123 -4.13 3.72 -2.37
C ILE A 123 -4.38 2.25 -2.09
N SER A 124 -5.62 1.79 -2.27
CA SER A 124 -6.00 0.39 -2.04
C SER A 124 -7.15 -0.01 -2.96
N SER A 125 -7.23 -1.30 -3.27
CA SER A 125 -8.38 -1.90 -3.94
C SER A 125 -9.44 -2.41 -2.97
N ASP A 126 -9.20 -2.30 -1.67
CA ASP A 126 -10.12 -2.77 -0.65
C ASP A 126 -11.19 -1.71 -0.39
N LYS A 127 -12.42 -2.02 -0.81
CA LYS A 127 -13.54 -1.10 -0.67
C LYS A 127 -13.89 -0.76 0.78
N TYR A 128 -13.50 -1.60 1.74
CA TYR A 128 -13.80 -1.37 3.16
C TYR A 128 -13.00 -0.21 3.74
N PHE A 129 -11.93 0.21 3.12
CA PHE A 129 -11.16 1.37 3.59
C PHE A 129 -12.00 2.65 3.60
N LYS A 130 -13.01 2.76 2.76
CA LYS A 130 -13.89 3.94 2.73
C LYS A 130 -14.60 4.19 4.07
N TYR A 131 -14.81 3.15 4.87
CA TYR A 131 -15.48 3.28 6.15
C TYR A 131 -14.62 3.92 7.23
N TYR A 132 -13.33 4.14 6.94
CA TYR A 132 -12.40 4.79 7.86
C TYR A 132 -12.14 6.25 7.52
N ILE A 133 -12.76 6.78 6.47
CA ILE A 133 -12.63 8.20 6.09
C ILE A 133 -13.10 9.09 7.23
N GLU A 134 -14.17 8.70 7.91
CA GLU A 134 -14.69 9.44 9.06
C GLU A 134 -13.70 9.49 10.23
N GLN A 135 -12.78 8.54 10.29
CA GLN A 135 -11.75 8.47 11.32
C GLN A 135 -10.44 9.16 10.90
N GLY A 136 -10.46 9.83 9.76
CA GLY A 136 -9.33 10.63 9.30
C GLY A 136 -8.55 10.05 8.13
N LEU A 137 -8.95 8.89 7.61
CA LEU A 137 -8.27 8.27 6.48
C LEU A 137 -8.51 9.07 5.20
N GLN A 138 -7.42 9.37 4.48
CA GLN A 138 -7.49 9.85 3.11
C GLN A 138 -7.27 8.64 2.19
N PHE A 139 -8.23 8.39 1.31
CA PHE A 139 -8.28 7.13 0.58
C PHE A 139 -8.43 7.36 -0.92
N VAL A 140 -7.54 6.75 -1.69
CA VAL A 140 -7.63 6.67 -3.15
C VAL A 140 -8.02 5.23 -3.50
N PHE A 141 -9.25 5.05 -3.98
CA PHE A 141 -9.76 3.73 -4.30
C PHE A 141 -9.31 3.29 -5.69
N ASN A 142 -8.66 2.13 -5.75
CA ASN A 142 -8.36 1.47 -7.02
C ASN A 142 -9.53 0.55 -7.37
N LYS A 143 -10.49 1.07 -8.11
CA LYS A 143 -11.64 0.28 -8.57
C LYS A 143 -11.18 -0.58 -9.74
N ARG A 144 -11.28 -1.89 -9.56
CA ARG A 144 -10.88 -2.89 -10.55
C ARG A 144 -11.96 -3.10 -11.59
#